data_8984132ac9ee800a094ee7152069538b
#
_entry.id   8984132ac9ee800a094ee7152069538b
#
_cell.length_a   1.000
_cell.length_b   1.000
_cell.length_c   1.000
_cell.angle_alpha   90.00
_cell.angle_beta   90.00
_cell.angle_gamma   90.00
#
_symmetry.space_group_name_H-M   'P 1'
#
loop_
_entity.id
_entity.type
_entity.pdbx_description
1 polymer ?
#
loop_
_entity_poly.entity_id
_entity_poly.type
_entity_poly.pdbx_seq_one_letter_code
_entity_poly.pdbx_strand_id
1 'polypeptide(L)'
;MKKGLLIIPDVHGRDFWKEAIDSNKYERIVFLGDYTDPYDIEGITNERAVDNLKSIIAYKQNNPDKVVLLLGNHDLHYYSEHYYELVGGVRYDPISAIVLQRLFQENHQYFQLAWETDMGGIHYLFSHAGVTQSWLKRNLDLIREPDANHLNRLLQTNKGVEALAQVGEMRWGDYPSGSMVWADVEEMLVSDPLTDTYQIVGHSMQYDGPIITDKFACLDCRAAFCLNNKGKIKSVTQIIPYEEYF
;
A
#
# COMPACT_ATOMS: atom_id res chain seq x y z
N MET A 1 -10.29 -1.56 -26.11
CA MET A 1 -10.15 -0.42 -25.17
C MET A 1 -9.64 -0.98 -23.84
N LYS A 2 -8.57 -0.40 -23.29
CA LYS A 2 -8.06 -0.76 -21.97
C LYS A 2 -9.13 -0.47 -20.91
N LYS A 3 -9.22 -1.29 -19.87
CA LYS A 3 -10.35 -1.28 -18.92
C LYS A 3 -10.08 -0.49 -17.62
N GLY A 4 -9.20 0.52 -17.63
CA GLY A 4 -8.86 1.29 -16.43
C GLY A 4 -7.66 0.71 -15.67
N LEU A 5 -7.66 0.83 -14.36
CA LEU A 5 -6.56 0.43 -13.48
C LEU A 5 -6.90 -0.87 -12.77
N LEU A 6 -5.91 -1.78 -12.65
CA LEU A 6 -5.96 -2.91 -11.73
C LEU A 6 -5.27 -2.50 -10.43
N ILE A 7 -5.93 -2.74 -9.30
CA ILE A 7 -5.43 -2.41 -7.96
C ILE A 7 -5.27 -3.71 -7.19
N ILE A 8 -4.08 -3.93 -6.68
CA ILE A 8 -3.71 -5.07 -5.85
C ILE A 8 -3.41 -4.52 -4.45
N PRO A 9 -4.30 -4.69 -3.47
CA PRO A 9 -4.02 -4.28 -2.10
C PRO A 9 -3.01 -5.23 -1.45
N ASP A 10 -2.96 -5.21 -0.14
CA ASP A 10 -2.04 -5.92 0.72
C ASP A 10 -1.81 -7.38 0.30
N VAL A 11 -0.57 -7.70 -0.07
CA VAL A 11 -0.21 -8.99 -0.67
C VAL A 11 0.07 -10.06 0.38
N HIS A 12 0.92 -9.77 1.37
CA HIS A 12 1.30 -10.69 2.45
C HIS A 12 1.60 -12.12 1.98
N GLY A 13 2.35 -12.25 0.87
CA GLY A 13 2.69 -13.54 0.27
C GLY A 13 1.57 -14.24 -0.51
N ARG A 14 0.34 -13.68 -0.54
CA ARG A 14 -0.79 -14.22 -1.30
C ARG A 14 -0.57 -14.05 -2.80
N ASP A 15 -1.16 -14.93 -3.60
CA ASP A 15 -0.97 -14.98 -5.07
C ASP A 15 -2.22 -14.64 -5.89
N PHE A 16 -3.29 -14.12 -5.26
CA PHE A 16 -4.52 -13.70 -5.94
C PHE A 16 -4.29 -12.68 -7.07
N TRP A 17 -3.20 -11.92 -7.00
CA TRP A 17 -2.81 -10.97 -8.04
C TRP A 17 -2.47 -11.65 -9.37
N LYS A 18 -1.98 -12.90 -9.36
CA LYS A 18 -1.63 -13.65 -10.58
C LYS A 18 -2.85 -13.93 -11.45
N GLU A 19 -3.97 -14.25 -10.81
CA GLU A 19 -5.26 -14.45 -11.47
C GLU A 19 -5.81 -13.16 -12.09
N ALA A 20 -5.60 -12.03 -11.39
CA ALA A 20 -6.10 -10.72 -11.80
C ALA A 20 -5.34 -10.12 -12.99
N ILE A 21 -4.07 -10.46 -13.14
CA ILE A 21 -3.20 -9.86 -14.15
C ILE A 21 -3.56 -10.35 -15.55
N ASP A 22 -4.01 -9.41 -16.37
CA ASP A 22 -4.10 -9.54 -17.82
C ASP A 22 -3.44 -8.32 -18.45
N SER A 23 -2.25 -8.52 -19.01
CA SER A 23 -1.41 -7.43 -19.52
C SER A 23 -2.06 -6.58 -20.62
N ASN A 24 -3.05 -7.11 -21.30
CA ASN A 24 -3.75 -6.42 -22.38
C ASN A 24 -5.02 -5.68 -21.91
N LYS A 25 -5.46 -5.92 -20.65
CA LYS A 25 -6.76 -5.47 -20.15
C LYS A 25 -6.70 -4.14 -19.42
N TYR A 26 -5.62 -3.84 -18.72
CA TYR A 26 -5.48 -2.66 -17.86
C TYR A 26 -4.42 -1.69 -18.39
N GLU A 27 -4.61 -0.39 -18.10
CA GLU A 27 -3.63 0.66 -18.44
C GLU A 27 -2.47 0.66 -17.46
N ARG A 28 -2.77 0.51 -16.17
CA ARG A 28 -1.81 0.38 -15.08
C ARG A 28 -2.23 -0.74 -14.14
N ILE A 29 -1.26 -1.26 -13.42
CA ILE A 29 -1.42 -2.22 -12.33
C ILE A 29 -0.71 -1.62 -11.13
N VAL A 30 -1.46 -1.33 -10.06
CA VAL A 30 -0.94 -0.67 -8.87
C VAL A 30 -1.02 -1.64 -7.70
N PHE A 31 0.13 -1.99 -7.15
CA PHE A 31 0.24 -2.72 -5.90
C PHE A 31 0.33 -1.70 -4.77
N LEU A 32 -0.49 -1.86 -3.72
CA LEU A 32 -0.56 -0.92 -2.61
C LEU A 32 0.44 -1.21 -1.47
N GLY A 33 1.28 -2.24 -1.60
CA GLY A 33 2.30 -2.58 -0.62
C GLY A 33 2.01 -3.84 0.18
N ASP A 34 2.73 -3.99 1.29
CA ASP A 34 2.68 -5.12 2.20
C ASP A 34 2.85 -6.46 1.47
N TYR A 35 4.01 -6.62 0.82
CA TYR A 35 4.33 -7.83 0.06
C TYR A 35 4.71 -9.01 0.95
N THR A 36 5.23 -8.72 2.13
CA THR A 36 5.89 -9.64 3.07
C THR A 36 5.04 -9.87 4.33
N ASP A 37 5.59 -10.58 5.30
CA ASP A 37 5.00 -10.80 6.61
C ASP A 37 3.60 -11.43 6.54
N PRO A 38 3.48 -12.66 6.02
CA PRO A 38 2.20 -13.35 5.90
C PRO A 38 1.56 -13.58 7.27
N TYR A 39 0.26 -13.81 7.28
CA TYR A 39 -0.47 -14.21 8.49
C TYR A 39 -0.33 -15.72 8.70
N ASP A 40 0.10 -16.13 9.91
CA ASP A 40 0.30 -17.54 10.26
C ASP A 40 -0.92 -18.40 9.97
N ILE A 41 -2.10 -17.86 10.24
CA ILE A 41 -3.39 -18.55 10.04
C ILE A 41 -3.65 -18.92 8.57
N GLU A 42 -3.03 -18.24 7.61
CA GLU A 42 -3.19 -18.51 6.19
C GLU A 42 -2.27 -19.62 5.68
N GLY A 43 -1.38 -20.12 6.53
CA GLY A 43 -0.45 -21.20 6.18
C GLY A 43 0.57 -20.81 5.09
N ILE A 44 0.78 -19.53 4.87
CA ILE A 44 1.79 -19.00 3.95
C ILE A 44 3.10 -18.84 4.72
N THR A 45 4.16 -19.46 4.24
CA THR A 45 5.49 -19.33 4.87
C THR A 45 6.19 -18.04 4.44
N ASN A 46 7.13 -17.53 5.24
CA ASN A 46 7.96 -16.38 4.89
C ASN A 46 8.77 -16.63 3.62
N GLU A 47 9.29 -17.85 3.38
CA GLU A 47 9.99 -18.22 2.14
C GLU A 47 9.07 -18.04 0.92
N ARG A 48 7.81 -18.49 1.03
CA ARG A 48 6.82 -18.32 -0.03
C ARG A 48 6.51 -16.85 -0.28
N ALA A 49 6.44 -16.02 0.77
CA ALA A 49 6.25 -14.58 0.63
C ALA A 49 7.46 -13.91 -0.06
N VAL A 50 8.68 -14.31 0.27
CA VAL A 50 9.92 -13.87 -0.42
C VAL A 50 9.88 -14.23 -1.91
N ASP A 51 9.51 -15.45 -2.26
CA ASP A 51 9.44 -15.89 -3.66
C ASP A 51 8.30 -15.20 -4.43
N ASN A 52 7.22 -14.86 -3.73
CA ASN A 52 6.15 -14.07 -4.30
C ASN A 52 6.61 -12.64 -4.61
N LEU A 53 7.33 -11.97 -3.68
CA LEU A 53 7.92 -10.65 -3.92
C LEU A 53 8.91 -10.68 -5.09
N LYS A 54 9.78 -11.69 -5.20
CA LYS A 54 10.66 -11.86 -6.38
C LYS A 54 9.86 -11.93 -7.68
N SER A 55 8.73 -12.65 -7.66
CA SER A 55 7.85 -12.77 -8.83
C SER A 55 7.21 -11.42 -9.21
N ILE A 56 6.81 -10.62 -8.22
CA ILE A 56 6.25 -9.26 -8.43
C ILE A 56 7.33 -8.33 -8.99
N ILE A 57 8.55 -8.36 -8.45
CA ILE A 57 9.69 -7.57 -8.96
C ILE A 57 9.99 -7.96 -10.41
N ALA A 58 10.08 -9.26 -10.72
CA ALA A 58 10.30 -9.73 -12.09
C ALA A 58 9.18 -9.29 -13.04
N TYR A 59 7.93 -9.29 -12.56
CA TYR A 59 6.79 -8.79 -13.33
C TYR A 59 6.90 -7.27 -13.60
N LYS A 60 7.33 -6.47 -12.60
CA LYS A 60 7.64 -5.04 -12.76
C LYS A 60 8.76 -4.82 -13.77
N GLN A 61 9.84 -5.58 -13.70
CA GLN A 61 10.98 -5.47 -14.64
C GLN A 61 10.56 -5.72 -16.09
N ASN A 62 9.68 -6.70 -16.31
CA ASN A 62 9.14 -7.01 -17.64
C ASN A 62 8.05 -6.04 -18.13
N ASN A 63 7.50 -5.23 -17.23
CA ASN A 63 6.41 -4.28 -17.50
C ASN A 63 6.66 -2.92 -16.83
N PRO A 64 7.82 -2.25 -17.09
CA PRO A 64 8.29 -1.10 -16.30
C PRO A 64 7.31 0.08 -16.29
N ASP A 65 6.69 0.37 -17.42
CA ASP A 65 5.76 1.49 -17.56
C ASP A 65 4.34 1.17 -17.13
N LYS A 66 4.04 -0.10 -16.87
CA LYS A 66 2.69 -0.55 -16.59
C LYS A 66 2.44 -0.83 -15.12
N VAL A 67 3.43 -1.29 -14.40
CA VAL A 67 3.32 -1.72 -13.01
C VAL A 67 3.85 -0.63 -12.09
N VAL A 68 3.10 -0.31 -11.04
CA VAL A 68 3.46 0.57 -9.94
C VAL A 68 3.56 -0.29 -8.68
N LEU A 69 4.66 -0.16 -7.93
CA LEU A 69 4.86 -0.85 -6.66
C LEU A 69 4.95 0.18 -5.54
N LEU A 70 3.94 0.22 -4.67
CA LEU A 70 3.98 1.04 -3.46
C LEU A 70 4.57 0.24 -2.31
N LEU A 71 5.10 0.94 -1.31
CA LEU A 71 5.59 0.36 -0.06
C LEU A 71 4.53 0.49 1.02
N GLY A 72 4.30 -0.60 1.74
CA GLY A 72 3.52 -0.61 2.97
C GLY A 72 4.41 -0.57 4.22
N ASN A 73 3.79 -0.54 5.39
CA ASN A 73 4.51 -0.50 6.66
C ASN A 73 5.32 -1.79 6.91
N HIS A 74 4.84 -2.95 6.45
CA HIS A 74 5.56 -4.21 6.53
C HIS A 74 6.74 -4.30 5.55
N ASP A 75 6.73 -3.55 4.46
CA ASP A 75 7.86 -3.50 3.54
C ASP A 75 8.95 -2.57 4.06
N LEU A 76 8.55 -1.45 4.68
CA LEU A 76 9.44 -0.39 5.12
C LEU A 76 10.44 -0.84 6.18
N HIS A 77 10.10 -1.79 7.05
CA HIS A 77 11.04 -2.28 8.05
C HIS A 77 12.13 -3.20 7.47
N TYR A 78 11.95 -3.72 6.24
CA TYR A 78 13.02 -4.34 5.47
C TYR A 78 13.70 -3.37 4.50
N TYR A 79 12.96 -2.36 4.03
CA TYR A 79 13.47 -1.37 3.08
C TYR A 79 14.43 -0.37 3.73
N SER A 80 14.20 0.03 4.98
CA SER A 80 14.96 1.04 5.71
C SER A 80 15.29 0.57 7.14
N GLU A 81 16.58 0.41 7.43
CA GLU A 81 17.08 0.10 8.77
C GLU A 81 16.64 1.16 9.78
N HIS A 82 16.73 2.45 9.41
CA HIS A 82 16.30 3.54 10.28
C HIS A 82 14.80 3.48 10.61
N TYR A 83 13.95 3.09 9.65
CA TYR A 83 12.53 2.88 9.94
C TYR A 83 12.32 1.73 10.93
N TYR A 84 13.03 0.61 10.74
CA TYR A 84 12.97 -0.52 11.67
C TYR A 84 13.41 -0.14 13.09
N GLU A 85 14.44 0.67 13.25
CA GLU A 85 14.89 1.18 14.55
C GLU A 85 13.82 2.02 15.26
N LEU A 86 12.99 2.75 14.52
CA LEU A 86 11.95 3.62 15.07
C LEU A 86 10.67 2.87 15.47
N VAL A 87 10.23 1.93 14.65
CA VAL A 87 8.89 1.30 14.79
C VAL A 87 8.99 -0.16 15.26
N GLY A 88 10.15 -0.79 15.07
CA GLY A 88 10.27 -2.23 15.14
C GLY A 88 9.54 -2.90 13.98
N GLY A 89 9.16 -4.15 14.15
CA GLY A 89 8.46 -4.87 13.07
C GLY A 89 7.41 -5.82 13.62
N VAL A 90 6.16 -5.51 13.41
CA VAL A 90 5.07 -6.46 13.62
C VAL A 90 5.22 -7.58 12.59
N ARG A 91 5.30 -8.83 13.03
CA ARG A 91 5.55 -10.02 12.18
C ARG A 91 6.88 -10.01 11.41
N TYR A 92 7.84 -9.13 11.79
CA TYR A 92 9.16 -9.11 11.19
C TYR A 92 9.86 -10.47 11.35
N ASP A 93 10.34 -11.03 10.23
CA ASP A 93 11.08 -12.29 10.24
C ASP A 93 12.58 -12.06 10.10
N PRO A 94 13.36 -12.21 11.19
CA PRO A 94 14.80 -12.00 11.13
C PRO A 94 15.54 -12.99 10.23
N ILE A 95 14.95 -14.15 9.93
CA ILE A 95 15.55 -15.15 9.04
C ILE A 95 15.48 -14.67 7.59
N SER A 96 14.33 -14.18 7.17
CA SER A 96 14.12 -13.66 5.82
C SER A 96 14.68 -12.24 5.63
N ALA A 97 14.95 -11.51 6.72
CA ALA A 97 15.35 -10.11 6.69
C ALA A 97 16.56 -9.84 5.78
N ILE A 98 17.61 -10.67 5.85
CA ILE A 98 18.81 -10.49 5.02
C ILE A 98 18.47 -10.56 3.53
N VAL A 99 17.60 -11.50 3.14
CA VAL A 99 17.18 -11.67 1.75
C VAL A 99 16.26 -10.53 1.32
N LEU A 100 15.32 -10.13 2.18
CA LEU A 100 14.36 -9.05 1.89
C LEU A 100 15.05 -7.69 1.78
N GLN A 101 15.92 -7.35 2.72
CA GLN A 101 16.72 -6.11 2.67
C GLN A 101 17.52 -6.03 1.37
N ARG A 102 18.17 -7.12 0.98
CA ARG A 102 18.90 -7.18 -0.28
C ARG A 102 17.98 -7.01 -1.49
N LEU A 103 16.83 -7.67 -1.52
CA LEU A 103 15.86 -7.53 -2.62
C LEU A 103 15.37 -6.10 -2.76
N PHE A 104 15.03 -5.43 -1.67
CA PHE A 104 14.62 -4.02 -1.70
C PHE A 104 15.76 -3.10 -2.10
N GLN A 105 16.97 -3.31 -1.60
CA GLN A 105 18.15 -2.52 -1.95
C GLN A 105 18.51 -2.62 -3.44
N GLU A 106 18.55 -3.84 -3.99
CA GLU A 106 18.90 -4.08 -5.40
C GLU A 106 17.81 -3.57 -6.37
N ASN A 107 16.56 -3.38 -5.90
CA ASN A 107 15.41 -3.00 -6.71
C ASN A 107 14.73 -1.70 -6.24
N HIS A 108 15.41 -0.89 -5.40
CA HIS A 108 14.84 0.31 -4.78
C HIS A 108 14.18 1.28 -5.79
N GLN A 109 14.69 1.35 -7.02
CA GLN A 109 14.17 2.22 -8.09
C GLN A 109 12.77 1.83 -8.57
N TYR A 110 12.24 0.66 -8.21
CA TYR A 110 10.91 0.20 -8.59
C TYR A 110 9.84 0.54 -7.56
N PHE A 111 10.25 0.86 -6.33
CA PHE A 111 9.36 1.10 -5.20
C PHE A 111 9.19 2.59 -4.90
N GLN A 112 7.99 2.96 -4.49
CA GLN A 112 7.62 4.31 -4.11
C GLN A 112 6.55 4.30 -3.03
N LEU A 113 6.28 5.46 -2.37
CA LEU A 113 5.26 5.57 -1.32
C LEU A 113 3.88 5.91 -1.87
N ALA A 114 3.84 6.68 -2.95
CA ALA A 114 2.61 7.16 -3.53
C ALA A 114 2.68 7.20 -5.06
N TRP A 115 1.53 7.05 -5.68
CA TRP A 115 1.33 7.27 -7.12
C TRP A 115 0.00 8.01 -7.33
N GLU A 116 -0.07 8.86 -8.36
CA GLU A 116 -1.27 9.62 -8.66
C GLU A 116 -1.60 9.62 -10.14
N THR A 117 -2.87 9.86 -10.45
CA THR A 117 -3.34 9.98 -11.83
C THR A 117 -4.68 10.67 -11.89
N ASP A 118 -4.94 11.38 -13.00
CA ASP A 118 -6.26 11.91 -13.31
C ASP A 118 -7.03 10.93 -14.19
N MET A 119 -8.25 10.61 -13.81
CA MET A 119 -9.12 9.74 -14.59
C MET A 119 -10.59 10.13 -14.42
N GLY A 120 -11.28 10.32 -15.54
CA GLY A 120 -12.70 10.67 -15.52
C GLY A 120 -13.02 12.03 -14.87
N GLY A 121 -12.06 12.94 -14.80
CA GLY A 121 -12.18 14.25 -14.15
C GLY A 121 -11.99 14.22 -12.63
N ILE A 122 -11.53 13.09 -12.08
CA ILE A 122 -11.20 12.91 -10.66
C ILE A 122 -9.69 12.71 -10.55
N HIS A 123 -9.08 13.41 -9.61
CA HIS A 123 -7.68 13.20 -9.21
C HIS A 123 -7.60 12.08 -8.17
N TYR A 124 -6.84 11.03 -8.48
CA TYR A 124 -6.64 9.86 -7.61
C TYR A 124 -5.24 9.83 -7.05
N LEU A 125 -5.13 9.69 -5.74
CA LEU A 125 -3.89 9.42 -5.02
C LEU A 125 -3.93 7.99 -4.46
N PHE A 126 -2.90 7.22 -4.78
CA PHE A 126 -2.69 5.86 -4.27
C PHE A 126 -1.58 5.88 -3.24
N SER A 127 -1.83 5.37 -2.06
CA SER A 127 -0.84 5.14 -1.00
C SER A 127 -1.22 3.88 -0.22
N HIS A 128 -0.35 3.41 0.64
CA HIS A 128 -0.64 2.19 1.39
C HIS A 128 -1.84 2.36 2.34
N ALA A 129 -1.77 3.34 3.27
CA ALA A 129 -2.78 3.51 4.33
C ALA A 129 -3.62 4.78 4.21
N GLY A 130 -3.22 5.74 3.39
CA GLY A 130 -3.92 7.01 3.21
C GLY A 130 -3.23 8.19 3.89
N VAL A 131 -3.54 9.37 3.40
CA VAL A 131 -2.99 10.64 3.87
C VAL A 131 -4.10 11.39 4.61
N THR A 132 -3.91 11.62 5.92
CA THR A 132 -4.81 12.43 6.74
C THR A 132 -4.35 13.88 6.79
N GLN A 133 -5.29 14.82 6.91
CA GLN A 133 -4.94 16.24 7.09
C GLN A 133 -4.18 16.49 8.39
N SER A 134 -4.49 15.75 9.45
CA SER A 134 -3.80 15.85 10.74
C SER A 134 -2.33 15.46 10.64
N TRP A 135 -2.03 14.36 9.92
CA TRP A 135 -0.65 13.97 9.68
C TRP A 135 0.09 14.98 8.81
N LEU A 136 -0.53 15.51 7.75
CA LEU A 136 0.04 16.58 6.92
C LEU A 136 0.37 17.83 7.73
N LYS A 137 -0.57 18.31 8.55
CA LYS A 137 -0.36 19.50 9.38
C LYS A 137 0.84 19.33 10.33
N ARG A 138 1.04 18.14 10.86
CA ARG A 138 2.17 17.81 11.74
C ARG A 138 3.51 17.80 11.01
N ASN A 139 3.50 17.53 9.71
CA ASN A 139 4.69 17.38 8.87
C ASN A 139 4.80 18.43 7.75
N LEU A 140 4.21 19.63 7.90
CA LEU A 140 4.19 20.69 6.89
C LEU A 140 5.58 21.16 6.45
N ASP A 141 6.57 21.06 7.34
CA ASP A 141 7.97 21.40 7.01
C ASP A 141 8.59 20.45 5.98
N LEU A 142 8.06 19.22 5.89
CA LEU A 142 8.53 18.16 4.99
C LEU A 142 7.63 18.02 3.75
N ILE A 143 6.31 18.19 3.95
CA ILE A 143 5.30 17.94 2.93
C ILE A 143 4.49 19.22 2.72
N ARG A 144 4.88 20.00 1.70
CA ARG A 144 4.18 21.24 1.35
C ARG A 144 2.86 20.98 0.62
N GLU A 145 2.88 19.99 -0.25
CA GLU A 145 1.74 19.54 -1.05
C GLU A 145 1.65 18.03 -0.97
N PRO A 146 0.45 17.45 -0.77
CA PRO A 146 0.28 16.00 -0.61
C PRO A 146 0.19 15.26 -1.97
N ASP A 147 1.01 15.64 -2.94
CA ASP A 147 1.15 14.95 -4.20
C ASP A 147 2.17 13.79 -4.11
N ALA A 148 2.12 12.88 -5.06
CA ALA A 148 2.98 11.72 -5.07
C ALA A 148 4.48 12.08 -5.10
N ASN A 149 4.85 13.18 -5.74
CA ASN A 149 6.25 13.59 -5.84
C ASN A 149 6.82 14.04 -4.47
N HIS A 150 6.07 14.86 -3.73
CA HIS A 150 6.47 15.29 -2.37
C HIS A 150 6.45 14.12 -1.39
N LEU A 151 5.43 13.26 -1.45
CA LEU A 151 5.33 12.10 -0.58
C LEU A 151 6.48 11.10 -0.81
N ASN A 152 6.86 10.85 -2.05
CA ASN A 152 7.98 9.94 -2.38
C ASN A 152 9.34 10.45 -1.90
N ARG A 153 9.53 11.76 -1.72
CA ARG A 153 10.78 12.33 -1.19
C ARG A 153 11.01 12.00 0.28
N LEU A 154 10.01 11.58 1.02
CA LEU A 154 10.17 11.19 2.42
C LEU A 154 11.17 10.04 2.60
N LEU A 155 11.30 9.14 1.63
CA LEU A 155 12.31 8.07 1.65
C LEU A 155 13.75 8.57 1.54
N GLN A 156 13.98 9.83 1.17
CA GLN A 156 15.31 10.37 0.88
C GLN A 156 16.02 10.97 2.10
N THR A 157 15.31 11.13 3.22
CA THR A 157 15.85 11.78 4.42
C THR A 157 15.40 11.06 5.70
N ASN A 158 16.24 11.09 6.74
CA ASN A 158 15.89 10.54 8.04
C ASN A 158 14.62 11.16 8.62
N LYS A 159 14.45 12.50 8.51
CA LYS A 159 13.22 13.19 8.94
C LYS A 159 11.99 12.71 8.19
N GLY A 160 12.12 12.42 6.91
CA GLY A 160 11.04 11.84 6.13
C GLY A 160 10.69 10.42 6.61
N VAL A 161 11.70 9.61 6.89
CA VAL A 161 11.52 8.26 7.46
C VAL A 161 10.90 8.35 8.87
N GLU A 162 11.30 9.31 9.71
CA GLU A 162 10.68 9.59 11.02
C GLU A 162 9.20 9.97 10.86
N ALA A 163 8.85 10.75 9.84
CA ALA A 163 7.45 11.08 9.56
C ALA A 163 6.64 9.86 9.12
N LEU A 164 7.24 8.93 8.35
CA LEU A 164 6.61 7.65 7.97
C LEU A 164 6.45 6.71 9.17
N ALA A 165 7.32 6.77 10.15
CA ALA A 165 7.29 5.96 11.36
C ALA A 165 6.26 6.43 12.42
N GLN A 166 5.48 7.47 12.14
CA GLN A 166 4.42 7.96 13.03
C GLN A 166 3.22 7.01 13.02
N VAL A 167 3.08 6.20 14.05
CA VAL A 167 1.96 5.28 14.26
C VAL A 167 0.86 6.00 15.05
N GLY A 168 -0.39 5.95 14.57
CA GLY A 168 -1.54 6.57 15.20
C GLY A 168 -2.07 5.81 16.42
N GLU A 169 -2.81 6.50 17.30
CA GLU A 169 -3.46 5.92 18.50
C GLU A 169 -4.41 4.77 18.12
N MET A 170 -5.08 4.84 16.99
CA MET A 170 -5.94 3.76 16.47
C MET A 170 -5.16 2.46 16.17
N ARG A 171 -3.84 2.55 16.03
CA ARG A 171 -2.90 1.44 15.83
C ARG A 171 -1.94 1.29 17.01
N TRP A 172 -2.36 1.70 18.21
CA TRP A 172 -1.60 1.63 19.46
C TRP A 172 -0.26 2.38 19.45
N GLY A 173 -0.13 3.40 18.62
CA GLY A 173 1.01 4.30 18.59
C GLY A 173 0.77 5.56 19.45
N ASP A 174 1.75 6.47 19.40
CA ASP A 174 1.79 7.65 20.28
C ASP A 174 1.28 8.93 19.60
N TYR A 175 0.87 8.84 18.31
CA TYR A 175 0.45 10.01 17.53
C TYR A 175 -1.07 10.06 17.38
N PRO A 176 -1.69 11.27 17.37
CA PRO A 176 -3.13 11.42 17.17
C PRO A 176 -3.64 10.85 15.84
N SER A 177 -2.77 10.73 14.84
CA SER A 177 -3.07 10.07 13.57
C SER A 177 -1.82 9.41 12.99
N GLY A 178 -2.00 8.31 12.29
CA GLY A 178 -0.93 7.59 11.60
C GLY A 178 -0.42 8.31 10.37
N SER A 179 0.77 7.91 9.93
CA SER A 179 1.35 8.33 8.66
C SER A 179 0.63 7.69 7.47
N MET A 180 1.03 8.07 6.26
CA MET A 180 0.48 7.50 5.01
C MET A 180 0.70 5.99 4.85
N VAL A 181 1.43 5.34 5.74
CA VAL A 181 1.63 3.89 5.80
C VAL A 181 1.08 3.26 7.09
N TRP A 182 0.51 4.08 8.01
CA TRP A 182 -0.02 3.64 9.30
C TRP A 182 -1.42 4.17 9.62
N ALA A 183 -1.98 5.05 8.80
CA ALA A 183 -3.30 5.61 9.06
C ALA A 183 -4.34 4.47 9.10
N ASP A 184 -5.13 4.43 10.18
CA ASP A 184 -6.27 3.53 10.23
C ASP A 184 -7.42 4.07 9.37
N VAL A 185 -8.21 3.18 8.78
CA VAL A 185 -9.38 3.58 7.99
C VAL A 185 -10.37 4.41 8.80
N GLU A 186 -10.49 4.17 10.09
CA GLU A 186 -11.35 4.95 11.00
C GLU A 186 -10.88 6.42 11.08
N GLU A 187 -9.58 6.70 11.04
CA GLU A 187 -9.05 8.07 10.98
C GLU A 187 -9.54 8.81 9.72
N MET A 188 -9.65 8.08 8.61
CA MET A 188 -10.16 8.60 7.34
C MET A 188 -11.69 8.78 7.36
N LEU A 189 -12.43 7.88 8.02
CA LEU A 189 -13.90 7.92 8.10
C LEU A 189 -14.41 9.04 9.00
N VAL A 190 -13.76 9.27 10.15
CA VAL A 190 -14.31 10.16 11.19
C VAL A 190 -14.09 11.63 10.88
N SER A 191 -12.98 12.04 10.24
CA SER A 191 -12.75 13.48 10.09
C SER A 191 -11.72 13.97 9.09
N ASP A 192 -10.84 13.14 8.52
CA ASP A 192 -9.57 13.73 8.14
C ASP A 192 -8.98 13.35 6.76
N PRO A 193 -9.74 12.82 5.78
CA PRO A 193 -9.19 12.57 4.44
C PRO A 193 -8.91 13.90 3.71
N LEU A 194 -8.04 13.85 2.71
CA LEU A 194 -7.86 14.98 1.80
C LEU A 194 -9.17 15.35 1.09
N THR A 195 -9.40 16.64 0.86
CA THR A 195 -10.69 17.14 0.32
C THR A 195 -10.74 17.15 -1.21
N ASP A 196 -9.59 17.39 -1.86
CA ASP A 196 -9.53 17.63 -3.30
C ASP A 196 -8.97 16.43 -4.10
N THR A 197 -8.83 15.30 -3.42
CA THR A 197 -8.20 14.10 -3.96
C THR A 197 -8.98 12.87 -3.52
N TYR A 198 -9.30 11.99 -4.45
CA TYR A 198 -9.87 10.68 -4.11
C TYR A 198 -8.73 9.70 -3.80
N GLN A 199 -8.72 9.14 -2.60
CA GLN A 199 -7.65 8.27 -2.17
C GLN A 199 -8.00 6.78 -2.37
N ILE A 200 -7.03 5.99 -2.83
CA ILE A 200 -7.12 4.52 -2.94
C ILE A 200 -6.08 3.92 -2.02
N VAL A 201 -6.54 3.13 -1.04
CA VAL A 201 -5.71 2.61 0.05
C VAL A 201 -5.98 1.13 0.35
N GLY A 202 -5.05 0.50 1.07
CA GLY A 202 -5.12 -0.82 1.67
C GLY A 202 -5.02 -0.76 3.20
N HIS A 203 -4.10 -1.52 3.79
CA HIS A 203 -3.64 -1.51 5.18
C HIS A 203 -4.67 -1.89 6.24
N SER A 204 -5.87 -1.34 6.18
CA SER A 204 -6.92 -1.63 7.15
C SER A 204 -7.81 -2.73 6.63
N MET A 205 -7.57 -3.96 7.12
CA MET A 205 -8.27 -5.16 6.67
C MET A 205 -9.79 -5.03 6.79
N GLN A 206 -10.50 -5.32 5.70
CA GLN A 206 -11.96 -5.29 5.60
C GLN A 206 -12.51 -6.71 5.45
N TYR A 207 -13.40 -7.09 6.35
CA TYR A 207 -13.93 -8.47 6.43
C TYR A 207 -15.13 -8.71 5.51
N ASP A 208 -15.99 -7.70 5.37
CA ASP A 208 -17.26 -7.81 4.63
C ASP A 208 -17.20 -7.23 3.20
N GLY A 209 -16.01 -6.77 2.78
CA GLY A 209 -15.79 -6.13 1.49
C GLY A 209 -15.22 -4.72 1.64
N PRO A 210 -14.89 -4.04 0.51
CA PRO A 210 -14.20 -2.78 0.54
C PRO A 210 -15.07 -1.65 1.13
N ILE A 211 -14.45 -0.73 1.86
CA ILE A 211 -15.08 0.54 2.22
C ILE A 211 -14.90 1.50 1.04
N ILE A 212 -16.00 1.98 0.48
CA ILE A 212 -15.99 2.94 -0.63
C ILE A 212 -16.87 4.14 -0.23
N THR A 213 -16.24 5.30 -0.14
CA THR A 213 -16.90 6.57 0.20
C THR A 213 -16.85 7.54 -0.99
N ASP A 214 -17.26 8.78 -0.80
CA ASP A 214 -17.10 9.87 -1.76
C ASP A 214 -15.69 10.47 -1.82
N LYS A 215 -14.79 10.11 -0.88
CA LYS A 215 -13.44 10.65 -0.74
C LYS A 215 -12.32 9.63 -0.86
N PHE A 216 -12.60 8.38 -0.50
CA PHE A 216 -11.59 7.32 -0.57
C PHE A 216 -12.23 5.92 -0.71
N ALA A 217 -11.39 4.97 -1.11
CA ALA A 217 -11.68 3.55 -1.04
C ALA A 217 -10.56 2.80 -0.31
N CYS A 218 -10.92 2.04 0.74
CA CYS A 218 -10.05 1.07 1.40
C CYS A 218 -10.35 -0.32 0.84
N LEU A 219 -9.34 -0.96 0.26
CA LEU A 219 -9.50 -2.16 -0.57
C LEU A 219 -8.85 -3.42 0.02
N ASP A 220 -8.31 -3.38 1.23
CA ASP A 220 -7.67 -4.56 1.85
C ASP A 220 -8.71 -5.63 2.23
N CYS A 221 -9.15 -6.38 1.20
CA CYS A 221 -10.13 -7.48 1.31
C CYS A 221 -9.60 -8.79 0.72
N ARG A 222 -8.27 -8.97 0.60
CA ARG A 222 -7.65 -10.15 0.00
C ARG A 222 -8.09 -10.44 -1.45
N ALA A 223 -8.42 -9.40 -2.19
CA ALA A 223 -8.89 -9.47 -3.56
C ALA A 223 -8.32 -8.34 -4.41
N ALA A 224 -8.27 -8.53 -5.72
CA ALA A 224 -7.89 -7.50 -6.67
C ALA A 224 -9.12 -6.72 -7.15
N PHE A 225 -8.93 -5.44 -7.45
CA PHE A 225 -9.99 -4.53 -7.86
C PHE A 225 -9.67 -3.83 -9.18
N CYS A 226 -10.72 -3.53 -9.93
CA CYS A 226 -10.63 -2.69 -11.11
C CYS A 226 -11.30 -1.33 -10.84
N LEU A 227 -10.55 -0.25 -11.03
CA LEU A 227 -11.08 1.10 -11.13
C LEU A 227 -11.25 1.44 -12.62
N ASN A 228 -12.47 1.60 -13.09
CA ASN A 228 -12.74 1.92 -14.49
C ASN A 228 -12.76 3.44 -14.76
N ASN A 229 -12.74 3.83 -16.05
CA ASN A 229 -12.72 5.23 -16.48
C ASN A 229 -13.97 6.05 -16.08
N LYS A 230 -14.97 5.42 -15.42
CA LYS A 230 -16.15 6.09 -14.87
C LYS A 230 -16.07 6.23 -13.34
N GLY A 231 -14.92 5.97 -12.74
CA GLY A 231 -14.72 6.02 -11.29
C GLY A 231 -15.33 4.84 -10.52
N LYS A 232 -15.81 3.79 -11.21
CA LYS A 232 -16.42 2.65 -10.53
C LYS A 232 -15.36 1.61 -10.14
N ILE A 233 -15.32 1.26 -8.87
CA ILE A 233 -14.48 0.20 -8.31
C ILE A 233 -15.28 -1.10 -8.23
N LYS A 234 -14.67 -2.21 -8.67
CA LYS A 234 -15.24 -3.56 -8.58
C LYS A 234 -14.15 -4.58 -8.32
N SER A 235 -14.43 -5.57 -7.50
CA SER A 235 -13.60 -6.77 -7.38
C SER A 235 -13.49 -7.50 -8.73
N VAL A 236 -12.31 -8.02 -9.03
CA VAL A 236 -12.02 -8.83 -10.24
C VAL A 236 -11.54 -10.23 -9.89
N THR A 237 -11.22 -10.48 -8.63
CA THR A 237 -11.06 -11.82 -8.04
C THR A 237 -12.11 -12.01 -6.94
N GLN A 238 -12.23 -13.22 -6.43
CA GLN A 238 -13.12 -13.51 -5.31
C GLN A 238 -12.62 -12.80 -4.05
N ILE A 239 -13.50 -12.13 -3.33
CA ILE A 239 -13.24 -11.66 -1.96
C ILE A 239 -13.36 -12.88 -1.05
N ILE A 240 -12.30 -13.19 -0.31
CA ILE A 240 -12.30 -14.32 0.62
C ILE A 240 -12.69 -13.79 2.00
N PRO A 241 -13.88 -14.13 2.54
CA PRO A 241 -14.29 -13.72 3.88
C PRO A 241 -13.31 -14.24 4.94
N TYR A 242 -13.13 -13.49 6.02
CA TYR A 242 -12.24 -13.88 7.11
C TYR A 242 -12.69 -15.15 7.83
N GLU A 243 -14.01 -15.40 7.88
CA GLU A 243 -14.61 -16.56 8.51
C GLU A 243 -14.17 -17.90 7.91
N GLU A 244 -13.65 -17.91 6.68
CA GLU A 244 -13.11 -19.13 6.06
C GLU A 244 -11.78 -19.60 6.66
N TYR A 245 -11.18 -18.83 7.57
CA TYR A 245 -9.92 -19.15 8.24
C TYR A 245 -10.11 -19.58 9.71
N PHE A 246 -11.33 -19.61 10.21
CA PHE A 246 -11.71 -20.10 11.52
C PHE A 246 -12.78 -21.20 11.36
#